data_875fccc6e3bbb8ea61d2c6a88cc7bbc1
#
_entry.id   875fccc6e3bbb8ea61d2c6a88cc7bbc1
#
_cell.length_a   1.000
_cell.length_b   1.000
_cell.length_c   1.000
_cell.angle_alpha   90.00
_cell.angle_beta   90.00
_cell.angle_gamma   90.00
#
_symmetry.space_group_name_H-M   'P 1'
#
loop_
_entity.id
_entity.type
_entity.pdbx_description
1 polymer ?
#
loop_
_entity_poly.entity_id
_entity_poly.type
_entity_poly.pdbx_seq_one_letter_code
_entity_poly.pdbx_strand_id
1 'polypeptide(L)'
;MQKVTLVIIDEIHLLGEERGPILEVIVSRMRYMAERMSQPVRIVGLSTAMANASDLADWLGIPHDSIFNFKPSVRPVPLEVHIAGFPGQHYCPRMAAMNKPTYRAITVHSPDQPTLVFVSSRRQTRLTALDPILRPPARLAPSPTLLEPPCRRST
;
A
#
# COMPACT_ATOMS: atom_id res chain seq x y z
N MET A 1 -14.83 25.14 -7.81
CA MET A 1 -14.29 24.21 -8.82
C MET A 1 -13.83 24.90 -10.11
N GLN A 2 -14.22 26.11 -10.40
CA GLN A 2 -13.85 26.84 -11.64
C GLN A 2 -12.34 27.13 -11.83
N LYS A 3 -11.50 26.83 -10.86
CA LYS A 3 -10.05 27.09 -10.90
C LYS A 3 -9.18 25.83 -10.90
N VAL A 4 -9.78 24.63 -10.99
CA VAL A 4 -9.02 23.37 -10.99
C VAL A 4 -8.55 23.07 -12.41
N THR A 5 -7.26 23.07 -12.62
CA THR A 5 -6.62 22.76 -13.91
C THR A 5 -5.84 21.46 -13.90
N LEU A 6 -5.57 20.91 -12.71
CA LEU A 6 -4.84 19.66 -12.50
C LEU A 6 -5.52 18.83 -11.41
N VAL A 7 -5.72 17.55 -11.69
CA VAL A 7 -6.19 16.54 -10.72
C VAL A 7 -5.20 15.39 -10.72
N ILE A 8 -4.64 15.10 -9.56
CA ILE A 8 -3.74 13.95 -9.36
C ILE A 8 -4.51 12.92 -8.53
N ILE A 9 -4.63 11.71 -9.06
CA ILE A 9 -5.31 10.58 -8.41
C ILE A 9 -4.26 9.55 -8.07
N ASP A 10 -4.00 9.37 -6.78
CA ASP A 10 -3.11 8.33 -6.30
C ASP A 10 -3.88 7.02 -6.06
N GLU A 11 -3.18 5.88 -6.19
CA GLU A 11 -3.73 4.54 -5.97
C GLU A 11 -4.98 4.25 -6.84
N ILE A 12 -4.97 4.67 -8.12
CA ILE A 12 -6.15 4.57 -8.99
C ILE A 12 -6.60 3.11 -9.23
N HIS A 13 -5.73 2.11 -8.98
CA HIS A 13 -6.09 0.69 -9.04
C HIS A 13 -7.16 0.29 -8.01
N LEU A 14 -7.39 1.10 -6.98
CA LEU A 14 -8.47 0.89 -6.01
C LEU A 14 -9.87 1.18 -6.57
N LEU A 15 -9.98 1.47 -7.87
CA LEU A 15 -11.27 1.71 -8.53
C LEU A 15 -12.24 0.52 -8.39
N GLY A 16 -11.73 -0.72 -8.35
CA GLY A 16 -12.51 -1.92 -8.10
C GLY A 16 -12.84 -2.22 -6.64
N GLU A 17 -12.33 -1.43 -5.71
CA GLU A 17 -12.46 -1.63 -4.28
C GLU A 17 -13.61 -0.79 -3.70
N GLU A 18 -13.81 -0.88 -2.38
CA GLU A 18 -14.88 -0.21 -1.64
C GLU A 18 -14.93 1.32 -1.86
N ARG A 19 -13.78 1.94 -2.15
CA ARG A 19 -13.65 3.37 -2.43
C ARG A 19 -13.76 3.73 -3.91
N GLY A 20 -13.87 2.73 -4.79
CA GLY A 20 -13.96 2.91 -6.23
C GLY A 20 -15.07 3.86 -6.69
N PRO A 21 -16.30 3.74 -6.19
CA PRO A 21 -17.40 4.61 -6.58
C PRO A 21 -17.13 6.11 -6.33
N ILE A 22 -16.35 6.43 -5.28
CA ILE A 22 -15.97 7.82 -4.99
C ILE A 22 -15.01 8.35 -6.07
N LEU A 23 -14.01 7.56 -6.46
CA LEU A 23 -13.07 7.91 -7.52
C LEU A 23 -13.78 8.11 -8.85
N GLU A 24 -14.70 7.21 -9.18
CA GLU A 24 -15.51 7.28 -10.40
C GLU A 24 -16.33 8.56 -10.48
N VAL A 25 -17.00 8.94 -9.40
CA VAL A 25 -17.77 10.19 -9.33
C VAL A 25 -16.86 11.40 -9.47
N ILE A 26 -15.69 11.41 -8.85
CA ILE A 26 -14.75 12.53 -8.94
C ILE A 26 -14.27 12.71 -10.39
N VAL A 27 -13.83 11.64 -11.04
CA VAL A 27 -13.33 11.70 -12.42
C VAL A 27 -14.44 12.12 -13.38
N SER A 28 -15.62 11.51 -13.28
CA SER A 28 -16.76 11.83 -14.13
C SER A 28 -17.17 13.32 -14.00
N ARG A 29 -17.18 13.84 -12.79
CA ARG A 29 -17.45 15.27 -12.55
C ARG A 29 -16.38 16.17 -13.13
N MET A 30 -15.11 15.83 -13.00
CA MET A 30 -14.02 16.64 -13.54
C MET A 30 -14.06 16.66 -15.07
N ARG A 31 -14.31 15.54 -15.71
CA ARG A 31 -14.48 15.46 -17.18
C ARG A 31 -15.69 16.26 -17.65
N TYR A 32 -16.83 16.06 -17.01
CA TYR A 32 -18.05 16.82 -17.34
C TYR A 32 -17.85 18.34 -17.20
N MET A 33 -17.19 18.78 -16.13
CA MET A 33 -16.89 20.18 -15.91
C MET A 33 -15.93 20.73 -16.97
N ALA A 34 -14.88 19.98 -17.34
CA ALA A 34 -13.94 20.38 -18.37
C ALA A 34 -14.63 20.60 -19.73
N GLU A 35 -15.54 19.71 -20.12
CA GLU A 35 -16.32 19.82 -21.35
C GLU A 35 -17.28 21.03 -21.33
N ARG A 36 -18.00 21.24 -20.24
CA ARG A 36 -18.98 22.34 -20.11
C ARG A 36 -18.36 23.71 -20.04
N MET A 37 -17.18 23.83 -19.43
CA MET A 37 -16.54 25.12 -19.21
C MET A 37 -15.51 25.45 -20.29
N SER A 38 -15.33 24.58 -21.27
CA SER A 38 -14.28 24.68 -22.31
C SER A 38 -12.89 24.95 -21.68
N GLN A 39 -12.67 24.48 -20.47
CA GLN A 39 -11.44 24.65 -19.73
C GLN A 39 -10.80 23.26 -19.51
N PRO A 40 -9.66 22.99 -20.14
CA PRO A 40 -9.04 21.68 -20.01
C PRO A 40 -8.58 21.43 -18.57
N VAL A 41 -8.92 20.25 -18.06
CA VAL A 41 -8.43 19.75 -16.76
C VAL A 41 -7.48 18.60 -17.06
N ARG A 42 -6.23 18.75 -16.64
CA ARG A 42 -5.23 17.67 -16.73
C ARG A 42 -5.47 16.66 -15.63
N ILE A 43 -5.62 15.38 -16.00
CA ILE A 43 -5.75 14.28 -15.05
C ILE A 43 -4.46 13.47 -15.06
N VAL A 44 -3.91 13.17 -13.89
CA VAL A 44 -2.75 12.30 -13.70
C VAL A 44 -3.15 11.17 -12.77
N GLY A 45 -3.09 9.94 -13.24
CA GLY A 45 -3.35 8.73 -12.44
C GLY A 45 -2.03 8.06 -12.06
N LEU A 46 -1.85 7.77 -10.76
CA LEU A 46 -0.74 6.99 -10.24
C LEU A 46 -1.28 5.62 -9.78
N SER A 47 -0.58 4.56 -10.17
CA SER A 47 -1.04 3.20 -9.89
C SER A 47 0.12 2.24 -9.62
N THR A 48 -0.16 1.17 -8.92
CA THR A 48 0.67 -0.05 -8.96
C THR A 48 0.52 -0.74 -10.32
N ALA A 49 1.24 -1.85 -10.54
CA ALA A 49 1.11 -2.62 -11.77
C ALA A 49 -0.34 -3.07 -12.02
N MET A 50 -0.85 -2.78 -13.20
CA MET A 50 -2.20 -3.16 -13.66
C MET A 50 -2.12 -3.93 -14.96
N ALA A 51 -3.05 -4.88 -15.16
CA ALA A 51 -3.12 -5.68 -16.38
C ALA A 51 -3.68 -4.87 -17.56
N ASN A 52 -4.55 -3.90 -17.32
CA ASN A 52 -5.33 -3.16 -18.31
C ASN A 52 -5.18 -1.63 -18.17
N ALA A 53 -3.96 -1.15 -18.16
CA ALA A 53 -3.67 0.28 -18.05
C ALA A 53 -4.25 1.11 -19.20
N SER A 54 -4.39 0.52 -20.40
CA SER A 54 -5.00 1.18 -21.58
C SER A 54 -6.47 1.51 -21.36
N ASP A 55 -7.26 0.55 -20.85
CA ASP A 55 -8.70 0.76 -20.59
C ASP A 55 -8.92 1.88 -19.56
N LEU A 56 -8.02 1.94 -18.56
CA LEU A 56 -8.05 3.01 -17.58
C LEU A 56 -7.74 4.38 -18.18
N ALA A 57 -6.78 4.44 -19.11
CA ALA A 57 -6.43 5.67 -19.82
C ALA A 57 -7.61 6.18 -20.67
N ASP A 58 -8.28 5.28 -21.37
CA ASP A 58 -9.49 5.59 -22.16
C ASP A 58 -10.60 6.14 -21.26
N TRP A 59 -10.82 5.51 -20.12
CA TRP A 59 -11.79 5.99 -19.16
C TRP A 59 -11.43 7.37 -18.58
N LEU A 60 -10.15 7.64 -18.34
CA LEU A 60 -9.66 8.94 -17.89
C LEU A 60 -9.65 9.99 -19.02
N GLY A 61 -9.78 9.58 -20.27
CA GLY A 61 -9.61 10.43 -21.45
C GLY A 61 -8.17 10.86 -21.68
N ILE A 62 -7.22 9.98 -21.37
CA ILE A 62 -5.79 10.21 -21.52
C ILE A 62 -5.32 9.56 -22.82
N PRO A 63 -4.56 10.27 -23.67
CA PRO A 63 -3.98 9.69 -24.87
C PRO A 63 -3.03 8.53 -24.57
N HIS A 64 -3.01 7.49 -25.42
CA HIS A 64 -2.18 6.29 -25.20
C HIS A 64 -0.67 6.58 -25.17
N ASP A 65 -0.19 7.61 -25.83
CA ASP A 65 1.20 8.08 -25.79
C ASP A 65 1.58 8.69 -24.43
N SER A 66 0.60 8.99 -23.60
CA SER A 66 0.76 9.52 -22.24
C SER A 66 0.65 8.43 -21.15
N ILE A 67 0.66 7.15 -21.53
CA ILE A 67 0.70 6.02 -20.60
C ILE A 67 2.14 5.59 -20.36
N PHE A 68 2.57 5.59 -19.10
CA PHE A 68 3.92 5.21 -18.71
C PHE A 68 3.90 3.96 -17.84
N ASN A 69 4.26 2.82 -18.43
CA ASN A 69 4.43 1.56 -17.70
C ASN A 69 5.90 1.35 -17.36
N PHE A 70 6.22 1.43 -16.08
CA PHE A 70 7.58 1.28 -15.59
C PHE A 70 7.90 -0.19 -15.29
N LYS A 71 9.03 -0.66 -15.83
CA LYS A 71 9.55 -2.00 -15.53
C LYS A 71 10.06 -2.06 -14.09
N PRO A 72 10.10 -3.25 -13.45
CA PRO A 72 10.63 -3.41 -12.09
C PRO A 72 12.06 -2.86 -11.92
N SER A 73 12.88 -2.88 -12.99
CA SER A 73 14.26 -2.35 -12.99
C SER A 73 14.36 -0.83 -12.79
N VAL A 74 13.26 -0.10 -12.96
CA VAL A 74 13.21 1.37 -12.76
C VAL A 74 13.08 1.73 -11.27
N ARG A 75 12.74 0.76 -10.40
CA ARG A 75 12.61 1.02 -8.96
C ARG A 75 13.94 1.49 -8.37
N PRO A 76 13.96 2.63 -7.66
CA PRO A 76 15.17 3.11 -6.98
C PRO A 76 15.67 2.11 -5.92
N VAL A 77 14.74 1.38 -5.27
CA VAL A 77 15.04 0.32 -4.32
C VAL A 77 14.54 -1.00 -4.91
N PRO A 78 15.43 -1.97 -5.18
CA PRO A 78 15.03 -3.27 -5.70
C PRO A 78 14.13 -4.01 -4.71
N LEU A 79 13.22 -4.82 -5.24
CA LEU A 79 12.32 -5.66 -4.46
C LEU A 79 12.68 -7.12 -4.66
N GLU A 80 12.97 -7.82 -3.57
CA GLU A 80 13.11 -9.26 -3.52
C GLU A 80 11.90 -9.84 -2.78
N VAL A 81 11.27 -10.87 -3.35
CA VAL A 81 10.04 -11.45 -2.80
C VAL A 81 10.26 -12.92 -2.47
N HIS A 82 10.09 -13.28 -1.21
CA HIS A 82 10.15 -14.65 -0.71
C HIS A 82 8.75 -15.09 -0.26
N ILE A 83 8.22 -16.16 -0.88
CA ILE A 83 6.88 -16.68 -0.57
C ILE A 83 7.03 -18.04 0.08
N ALA A 84 6.44 -18.23 1.27
CA ALA A 84 6.40 -19.50 1.96
C ALA A 84 4.98 -19.85 2.38
N GLY A 85 4.58 -21.12 2.16
CA GLY A 85 3.28 -21.64 2.56
C GLY A 85 3.34 -22.36 3.90
N PHE A 86 2.30 -22.19 4.73
CA PHE A 86 2.18 -22.86 6.02
C PHE A 86 0.88 -23.65 6.09
N PRO A 87 0.95 -25.00 6.21
CA PRO A 87 -0.24 -25.84 6.34
C PRO A 87 -0.92 -25.63 7.70
N GLY A 88 -2.21 -25.90 7.76
CA GLY A 88 -2.97 -25.83 9.01
C GLY A 88 -4.40 -25.33 8.78
N GLN A 89 -5.38 -26.09 9.31
CA GLN A 89 -6.80 -25.75 9.22
C GLN A 89 -7.20 -24.65 10.20
N HIS A 90 -6.54 -24.61 11.38
CA HIS A 90 -6.89 -23.68 12.43
C HIS A 90 -6.01 -22.43 12.40
N TYR A 91 -6.65 -21.29 12.49
CA TYR A 91 -6.01 -19.98 12.41
C TYR A 91 -4.91 -19.76 13.47
N CYS A 92 -5.20 -19.98 14.75
CA CYS A 92 -4.25 -19.66 15.83
C CYS A 92 -2.96 -20.49 15.77
N PRO A 93 -3.00 -21.83 15.65
CA PRO A 93 -1.80 -22.64 15.49
C PRO A 93 -1.00 -22.29 14.25
N ARG A 94 -1.66 -21.99 13.14
CA ARG A 94 -0.99 -21.57 11.90
C ARG A 94 -0.25 -20.25 12.08
N MET A 95 -0.86 -19.25 12.74
CA MET A 95 -0.20 -17.98 13.03
C MET A 95 1.02 -18.16 13.95
N ALA A 96 0.92 -19.00 14.97
CA ALA A 96 2.04 -19.31 15.85
C ALA A 96 3.19 -20.01 15.09
N ALA A 97 2.86 -20.93 14.18
CA ALA A 97 3.85 -21.64 13.35
C ALA A 97 4.65 -20.69 12.42
N MET A 98 4.09 -19.54 12.05
CA MET A 98 4.76 -18.53 11.21
C MET A 98 5.82 -17.72 11.97
N ASN A 99 5.77 -17.62 13.30
CA ASN A 99 6.68 -16.77 14.06
C ASN A 99 8.15 -17.15 13.88
N LYS A 100 8.48 -18.43 13.98
CA LYS A 100 9.87 -18.91 13.81
C LYS A 100 10.41 -18.69 12.39
N PRO A 101 9.71 -19.05 11.31
CA PRO A 101 10.11 -18.68 9.95
C PRO A 101 10.26 -17.18 9.72
N THR A 102 9.36 -16.36 10.28
CA THR A 102 9.43 -14.89 10.18
C THR A 102 10.72 -14.37 10.83
N TYR A 103 11.05 -14.84 12.04
CA TYR A 103 12.30 -14.48 12.70
C TYR A 103 13.52 -14.87 11.88
N ARG A 104 13.52 -16.09 11.32
CA ARG A 104 14.60 -16.56 10.45
C ARG A 104 14.73 -15.68 9.20
N ALA A 105 13.63 -15.30 8.58
CA ALA A 105 13.64 -14.40 7.42
C ALA A 105 14.24 -13.03 7.78
N ILE A 106 13.87 -12.46 8.92
CA ILE A 106 14.44 -11.21 9.42
C ILE A 106 15.95 -11.34 9.61
N THR A 107 16.41 -12.37 10.30
CA THR A 107 17.84 -12.55 10.60
C THR A 107 18.69 -12.84 9.36
N VAL A 108 18.12 -13.45 8.33
CA VAL A 108 18.83 -13.75 7.08
C VAL A 108 18.85 -12.55 6.13
N HIS A 109 17.72 -11.86 5.96
CA HIS A 109 17.59 -10.84 4.92
C HIS A 109 17.76 -9.40 5.45
N SER A 110 17.58 -9.18 6.75
CA SER A 110 17.58 -7.83 7.33
C SER A 110 18.14 -7.82 8.77
N PRO A 111 19.36 -8.35 9.01
CA PRO A 111 19.87 -8.52 10.38
C PRO A 111 20.07 -7.20 11.14
N ASP A 112 20.45 -6.13 10.43
CA ASP A 112 20.81 -4.84 11.03
C ASP A 112 19.90 -3.70 10.61
N GLN A 113 18.78 -4.00 9.96
CA GLN A 113 17.86 -2.98 9.46
C GLN A 113 16.49 -3.08 10.14
N PRO A 114 15.77 -1.95 10.26
CA PRO A 114 14.40 -1.97 10.75
C PRO A 114 13.50 -2.85 9.88
N THR A 115 12.73 -3.71 10.51
CA THR A 115 11.83 -4.64 9.81
C THR A 115 10.39 -4.39 10.19
N LEU A 116 9.50 -4.32 9.20
CA LEU A 116 8.07 -4.16 9.40
C LEU A 116 7.37 -5.51 9.18
N VAL A 117 6.66 -5.99 10.20
CA VAL A 117 5.91 -7.25 10.16
C VAL A 117 4.42 -6.96 10.18
N PHE A 118 3.75 -7.27 9.08
CA PHE A 118 2.29 -7.18 9.01
C PHE A 118 1.64 -8.47 9.48
N VAL A 119 0.61 -8.33 10.30
CA VAL A 119 -0.17 -9.45 10.83
C VAL A 119 -1.66 -9.19 10.65
N SER A 120 -2.46 -10.25 10.67
CA SER A 120 -3.87 -10.23 10.28
C SER A 120 -4.82 -9.50 11.24
N SER A 121 -4.42 -9.18 12.47
CA SER A 121 -5.27 -8.49 13.44
C SER A 121 -4.47 -7.74 14.51
N ARG A 122 -5.11 -6.75 15.15
CA ARG A 122 -4.53 -6.00 16.28
C ARG A 122 -4.15 -6.92 17.46
N ARG A 123 -4.93 -7.96 17.72
CA ARG A 123 -4.61 -8.96 18.74
C ARG A 123 -3.33 -9.72 18.38
N GLN A 124 -3.21 -10.11 17.12
CA GLN A 124 -2.04 -10.83 16.63
C GLN A 124 -0.77 -9.99 16.70
N THR A 125 -0.85 -8.67 16.50
CA THR A 125 0.30 -7.76 16.64
C THR A 125 0.94 -7.91 18.03
N ARG A 126 0.13 -7.90 19.09
CA ARG A 126 0.64 -8.06 20.45
C ARG A 126 1.21 -9.46 20.69
N LEU A 127 0.52 -10.50 20.24
CA LEU A 127 0.99 -11.89 20.41
C LEU A 127 2.30 -12.13 19.68
N THR A 128 2.42 -11.64 18.45
CA THR A 128 3.65 -11.78 17.65
C THR A 128 4.81 -10.97 18.25
N ALA A 129 4.56 -9.74 18.70
CA ALA A 129 5.60 -8.89 19.31
C ALA A 129 6.10 -9.42 20.67
N LEU A 130 5.25 -10.11 21.43
CA LEU A 130 5.60 -10.70 22.73
C LEU A 130 6.17 -12.11 22.62
N ASP A 131 6.16 -12.70 21.42
CA ASP A 131 6.71 -14.05 21.21
C ASP A 131 8.23 -14.04 21.49
N PRO A 132 8.73 -14.90 22.38
CA PRO A 132 10.15 -14.95 22.73
C PRO A 132 11.08 -15.21 21.54
N ILE A 133 10.55 -15.82 20.47
CA ILE A 133 11.29 -16.12 19.24
C ILE A 133 11.58 -14.85 18.43
N LEU A 134 10.63 -13.89 18.42
CA LEU A 134 10.76 -12.62 17.70
C LEU A 134 11.40 -11.51 18.54
N ARG A 135 11.61 -11.77 19.82
CA ARG A 135 12.27 -10.81 20.71
C ARG A 135 13.79 -10.87 20.48
N PRO A 136 14.44 -9.80 20.00
CA PRO A 136 15.89 -9.79 19.86
C PRO A 136 16.54 -10.00 21.23
N PRO A 137 17.70 -10.69 21.30
CA PRO A 137 18.47 -10.76 22.54
C PRO A 137 18.77 -9.33 23.02
N ALA A 138 18.71 -9.11 24.32
CA ALA A 138 18.69 -7.79 25.00
C ALA A 138 19.85 -6.81 24.66
N ARG A 139 20.75 -7.15 23.74
CA ARG A 139 21.88 -6.30 23.33
C ARG A 139 21.61 -5.38 22.13
N LEU A 140 20.44 -5.46 21.47
CA LEU A 140 20.15 -4.72 20.24
C LEU A 140 18.76 -4.05 20.20
N ALA A 141 18.14 -3.80 21.36
CA ALA A 141 16.90 -3.06 21.38
C ALA A 141 17.18 -1.55 21.38
N PRO A 142 17.02 -0.83 20.25
CA PRO A 142 16.67 0.58 20.34
C PRO A 142 15.33 0.65 21.07
N SER A 143 15.22 1.57 22.02
CA SER A 143 13.99 1.83 22.78
C SER A 143 12.80 1.84 21.82
N PRO A 144 11.68 1.15 22.13
CA PRO A 144 10.48 1.26 21.33
C PRO A 144 10.01 2.71 21.44
N THR A 145 10.21 3.48 20.39
CA THR A 145 9.50 4.73 20.22
C THR A 145 8.06 4.33 19.96
N LEU A 146 7.29 4.21 21.03
CA LEU A 146 5.84 4.12 20.95
C LEU A 146 5.40 5.38 20.24
N LEU A 147 4.92 5.25 19.01
CA LEU A 147 4.16 6.30 18.35
C LEU A 147 2.96 6.56 19.27
N GLU A 148 3.06 7.61 20.07
CA GLU A 148 1.92 8.10 20.83
C GLU A 148 0.78 8.41 19.86
N PRO A 149 -0.44 7.95 20.14
CA PRO A 149 -1.59 8.32 19.34
C PRO A 149 -1.76 9.84 19.38
N PRO A 150 -2.11 10.50 18.28
CA PRO A 150 -2.32 11.93 18.25
C PRO A 150 -3.36 12.30 19.29
N CYS A 151 -2.99 13.22 20.18
CA CYS A 151 -3.82 13.78 21.23
C CYS A 151 -5.15 14.26 20.64
N ARG A 152 -6.27 13.68 21.08
CA ARG A 152 -7.61 14.22 20.79
C ARG A 152 -7.68 15.61 21.40
N ARG A 153 -7.70 16.64 20.58
CA ARG A 153 -8.12 17.97 21.04
C ARG A 153 -9.61 17.90 21.36
N SER A 154 -9.91 18.03 22.63
CA SER A 154 -11.24 18.33 23.14
C SER A 154 -11.59 19.77 22.79
N THR A 155 -12.60 19.96 22.01
CA THR A 155 -13.49 21.14 22.02
C THR A 155 -14.91 20.65 21.91
#